data_adc56704436a64b6caa461a15ee05d1a
#
_entry.id   adc56704436a64b6caa461a15ee05d1a
#
_cell.length_a   1.000
_cell.length_b   1.000
_cell.length_c   1.000
_cell.angle_alpha   90.00
_cell.angle_beta   90.00
_cell.angle_gamma   90.00
#
_symmetry.space_group_name_H-M   'P 1'
#
loop_
_entity.id
_entity.type
_entity.pdbx_description
1 polymer ?
#
loop_
_entity_poly.entity_id
_entity_poly.type
_entity_poly.pdbx_seq_one_letter_code
_entity_poly.pdbx_strand_id
1 'polypeptide(L)'
;MDRPVLFCYDGSEGSKAALSVAVELVMHPADAVVLVVWTPVAVQLAKGGSLLAAVPNEGQIDEEEIAAAQRLADAGAEALRGRGYNASARIAQANESAAETIGEVAREIDACLIVCGQRGRGAFLSAVLGSVSHQLSAHTERPVLIAPQHPAR
;
A
#
# COMPACT_ATOMS: atom_id res chain seq x y z
N MET A 1 -3.58 -21.50 12.25
CA MET A 1 -3.20 -20.72 11.07
C MET A 1 -3.10 -19.28 11.51
N ASP A 2 -1.92 -18.75 11.44
CA ASP A 2 -1.75 -17.34 11.77
C ASP A 2 -2.27 -16.50 10.60
N ARG A 3 -3.19 -15.59 10.92
CA ARG A 3 -3.77 -14.69 9.94
C ARG A 3 -2.68 -13.71 9.47
N PRO A 4 -2.54 -13.44 8.15
CA PRO A 4 -1.46 -12.62 7.65
C PRO A 4 -1.59 -11.15 8.06
N VAL A 5 -0.46 -10.47 8.11
CA VAL A 5 -0.37 -9.02 8.19
C VAL A 5 -0.33 -8.45 6.78
N LEU A 6 -1.18 -7.48 6.47
CA LEU A 6 -1.20 -6.78 5.20
C LEU A 6 -0.40 -5.48 5.28
N PHE A 7 0.67 -5.39 4.53
CA PHE A 7 1.51 -4.19 4.42
C PHE A 7 1.16 -3.40 3.16
N CYS A 8 0.69 -2.18 3.33
CA CYS A 8 0.47 -1.25 2.22
C CYS A 8 1.81 -0.60 1.85
N TYR A 9 2.27 -0.81 0.63
CA TYR A 9 3.58 -0.36 0.19
C TYR A 9 3.49 0.40 -1.14
N ASP A 10 4.12 1.54 -1.21
CA ASP A 10 4.22 2.37 -2.41
C ASP A 10 5.66 2.83 -2.71
N GLY A 11 6.63 2.33 -1.93
CA GLY A 11 8.02 2.71 -2.05
C GLY A 11 8.38 4.07 -1.45
N SER A 12 7.41 4.80 -0.87
CA SER A 12 7.67 6.06 -0.17
C SER A 12 8.44 5.84 1.14
N GLU A 13 9.05 6.88 1.67
CA GLU A 13 9.71 6.82 2.98
C GLU A 13 8.72 6.47 4.10
N GLY A 14 7.46 6.91 3.98
CA GLY A 14 6.40 6.54 4.90
C GLY A 14 6.09 5.04 4.91
N SER A 15 5.98 4.42 3.74
CA SER A 15 5.73 2.98 3.64
C SER A 15 6.94 2.14 4.09
N LYS A 16 8.17 2.59 3.82
CA LYS A 16 9.40 1.95 4.33
C LYS A 16 9.50 2.04 5.85
N ALA A 17 9.17 3.21 6.42
CA ALA A 17 9.12 3.38 7.87
C ALA A 17 8.07 2.48 8.51
N ALA A 18 6.90 2.33 7.88
CA ALA A 18 5.84 1.46 8.33
C ALA A 18 6.27 -0.02 8.41
N LEU A 19 6.99 -0.51 7.40
CA LEU A 19 7.59 -1.85 7.45
C LEU A 19 8.51 -2.02 8.67
N SER A 20 9.39 -1.05 8.92
CA SER A 20 10.35 -1.12 10.01
C SER A 20 9.68 -1.10 11.38
N VAL A 21 8.74 -0.17 11.60
CA VAL A 21 7.99 -0.04 12.86
C VAL A 21 7.16 -1.31 13.14
N ALA A 22 6.47 -1.83 12.13
CA ALA A 22 5.65 -3.03 12.32
C ALA A 22 6.48 -4.25 12.70
N VAL A 23 7.67 -4.40 12.11
CA VAL A 23 8.59 -5.50 12.46
C VAL A 23 9.04 -5.43 13.91
N GLU A 24 9.24 -4.23 14.45
CA GLU A 24 9.60 -4.05 15.85
C GLU A 24 8.44 -4.32 16.82
N LEU A 25 7.21 -4.02 16.39
CA LEU A 25 6.01 -4.16 17.22
C LEU A 25 5.39 -5.56 17.14
N VAL A 26 5.46 -6.21 16.01
CA VAL A 26 4.94 -7.57 15.79
C VAL A 26 6.01 -8.56 16.22
N MET A 27 5.88 -9.07 17.43
CA MET A 27 6.90 -9.84 18.15
C MET A 27 7.19 -11.25 17.57
N HIS A 28 6.45 -11.72 16.59
CA HIS A 28 6.66 -13.02 15.95
C HIS A 28 6.67 -12.90 14.44
N PRO A 29 7.56 -13.63 13.74
CA PRO A 29 7.48 -13.77 12.30
C PRO A 29 6.11 -14.31 11.93
N ALA A 30 5.32 -13.50 11.22
CA ALA A 30 3.99 -13.84 10.77
C ALA A 30 4.00 -14.02 9.26
N ASP A 31 2.96 -14.64 8.75
CA ASP A 31 2.66 -14.55 7.33
C ASP A 31 2.38 -13.08 6.98
N ALA A 32 2.97 -12.59 5.91
CA ALA A 32 2.83 -11.22 5.47
C ALA A 32 2.49 -11.12 3.99
N VAL A 33 1.64 -10.17 3.64
CA VAL A 33 1.35 -9.81 2.25
C VAL A 33 1.73 -8.36 2.05
N VAL A 34 2.66 -8.10 1.14
CA VAL A 34 3.01 -6.73 0.73
C VAL A 34 2.16 -6.37 -0.48
N LEU A 35 1.28 -5.41 -0.31
CA LEU A 35 0.34 -4.96 -1.32
C LEU A 35 0.76 -3.61 -1.88
N VAL A 36 0.89 -3.56 -3.20
CA VAL A 36 0.98 -2.32 -3.98
C VAL A 36 -0.29 -2.15 -4.78
N VAL A 37 -0.98 -1.04 -4.55
CA VAL A 37 -2.17 -0.66 -5.34
C VAL A 37 -1.74 0.27 -6.46
N TRP A 38 -2.06 -0.08 -7.68
CA TRP A 38 -1.80 0.72 -8.87
C TRP A 38 -3.10 1.27 -9.46
N THR A 39 -3.03 2.39 -10.15
CA THR A 39 -4.20 3.05 -10.74
C THR A 39 -4.00 3.18 -12.24
N PRO A 40 -4.94 2.70 -13.09
CA PRO A 40 -4.87 2.89 -14.53
C PRO A 40 -4.73 4.35 -14.93
N VAL A 41 -3.97 4.61 -16.00
CA VAL A 41 -3.71 5.97 -16.47
C VAL A 41 -4.99 6.72 -16.81
N ALA A 42 -5.96 6.04 -17.39
CA ALA A 42 -7.27 6.61 -17.70
C ALA A 42 -8.00 7.13 -16.44
N VAL A 43 -7.91 6.41 -15.34
CA VAL A 43 -8.50 6.80 -14.04
C VAL A 43 -7.74 7.98 -13.43
N GLN A 44 -6.42 7.99 -13.54
CA GLN A 44 -5.59 9.11 -13.06
C GLN A 44 -5.92 10.41 -13.79
N LEU A 45 -6.06 10.35 -15.11
CA LEU A 45 -6.43 11.50 -15.95
C LEU A 45 -7.85 12.02 -15.64
N ALA A 46 -8.81 11.11 -15.45
CA ALA A 46 -10.18 11.48 -15.10
C ALA A 46 -10.25 12.22 -13.76
N LYS A 47 -9.45 11.83 -12.79
CA LYS A 47 -9.37 12.51 -11.47
C LYS A 47 -8.64 13.87 -11.56
N GLY A 48 -7.72 14.03 -12.49
CA GLY A 48 -6.98 15.27 -12.70
C GLY A 48 -7.73 16.35 -13.49
N GLY A 49 -8.97 16.09 -13.94
CA GLY A 49 -9.81 17.07 -14.65
C GLY A 49 -9.39 17.35 -16.10
N SER A 50 -8.44 16.64 -16.65
CA SER A 50 -7.98 16.78 -18.05
C SER A 50 -8.60 15.72 -18.94
N LEU A 51 -9.89 15.88 -19.24
CA LEU A 51 -10.67 15.02 -20.14
C LEU A 51 -10.31 15.17 -21.63
N LEU A 52 -9.36 16.02 -22.00
CA LEU A 52 -9.09 16.42 -23.39
C LEU A 52 -7.80 15.86 -23.98
N ALA A 53 -6.98 15.16 -23.23
CA ALA A 53 -5.77 14.53 -23.76
C ALA A 53 -5.99 13.02 -23.88
N ALA A 54 -6.32 12.53 -25.07
CA ALA A 54 -6.11 11.13 -25.39
C ALA A 54 -4.60 10.84 -25.20
N VAL A 55 -4.26 10.00 -24.24
CA VAL A 55 -2.87 9.57 -24.06
C VAL A 55 -2.60 8.49 -25.10
N PRO A 56 -1.64 8.71 -26.01
CA PRO A 56 -1.23 7.66 -26.93
C PRO A 56 -0.70 6.46 -26.11
N ASN A 57 -1.15 5.25 -26.45
CA ASN A 57 -0.67 4.00 -25.84
C ASN A 57 -1.02 3.81 -24.34
N GLU A 58 -2.26 4.10 -23.93
CA GLU A 58 -2.72 3.84 -22.54
C GLU A 58 -2.40 2.41 -22.08
N GLY A 59 -2.61 1.41 -22.91
CA GLY A 59 -2.32 0.01 -22.59
C GLY A 59 -0.84 -0.25 -22.28
N GLN A 60 0.08 0.39 -22.99
CA GLN A 60 1.52 0.26 -22.75
C GLN A 60 1.93 0.94 -21.44
N ILE A 61 1.35 2.10 -21.12
CA ILE A 61 1.60 2.81 -19.88
C ILE A 61 1.08 1.99 -18.69
N ASP A 62 -0.10 1.40 -18.81
CA ASP A 62 -0.65 0.53 -17.77
C ASP A 62 0.21 -0.72 -17.55
N GLU A 63 0.76 -1.34 -18.62
CA GLU A 63 1.71 -2.45 -18.50
C GLU A 63 2.99 -2.04 -17.76
N GLU A 64 3.52 -0.85 -18.02
CA GLU A 64 4.68 -0.31 -17.31
C GLU A 64 4.37 -0.03 -15.83
N GLU A 65 3.19 0.50 -15.51
CA GLU A 65 2.72 0.73 -14.14
C GLU A 65 2.53 -0.59 -13.37
N ILE A 66 1.95 -1.60 -14.02
CA ILE A 66 1.81 -2.94 -13.43
C ILE A 66 3.19 -3.55 -13.15
N ALA A 67 4.12 -3.46 -14.08
CA ALA A 67 5.47 -3.96 -13.90
C ALA A 67 6.21 -3.21 -12.78
N ALA A 68 6.03 -1.90 -12.69
CA ALA A 68 6.59 -1.09 -11.60
C ALA A 68 5.99 -1.45 -10.24
N ALA A 69 4.68 -1.63 -10.18
CA ALA A 69 3.97 -2.04 -8.97
C ALA A 69 4.46 -3.43 -8.50
N GLN A 70 4.66 -4.37 -9.43
CA GLN A 70 5.16 -5.70 -9.10
C GLN A 70 6.59 -5.62 -8.52
N ARG A 71 7.48 -4.86 -9.15
CA ARG A 71 8.86 -4.67 -8.63
C ARG A 71 8.86 -4.07 -7.23
N LEU A 72 7.98 -3.11 -6.94
CA LEU A 72 7.85 -2.52 -5.62
C LEU A 72 7.33 -3.54 -4.59
N ALA A 73 6.32 -4.32 -4.94
CA ALA A 73 5.77 -5.33 -4.06
C ALA A 73 6.80 -6.42 -3.74
N ASP A 74 7.54 -6.87 -4.75
CA ASP A 74 8.63 -7.85 -4.59
C ASP A 74 9.74 -7.32 -3.69
N ALA A 75 10.16 -6.07 -3.87
CA ALA A 75 11.19 -5.43 -3.03
C ALA A 75 10.73 -5.32 -1.56
N GLY A 76 9.48 -4.96 -1.33
CA GLY A 76 8.92 -4.90 0.02
C GLY A 76 8.82 -6.29 0.67
N ALA A 77 8.39 -7.30 -0.09
CA ALA A 77 8.34 -8.68 0.39
C ALA A 77 9.73 -9.23 0.72
N GLU A 78 10.73 -8.94 -0.12
CA GLU A 78 12.13 -9.34 0.13
C GLU A 78 12.68 -8.70 1.40
N ALA A 79 12.39 -7.42 1.64
CA ALA A 79 12.78 -6.72 2.85
C ALA A 79 12.20 -7.37 4.12
N LEU A 80 10.95 -7.87 4.06
CA LEU A 80 10.32 -8.58 5.17
C LEU A 80 10.90 -10.00 5.34
N ARG A 81 11.17 -10.71 4.23
CA ARG A 81 11.82 -12.04 4.29
C ARG A 81 13.19 -11.95 4.95
N GLY A 82 13.97 -10.92 4.65
CA GLY A 82 15.26 -10.65 5.30
C GLY A 82 15.15 -10.42 6.82
N ARG A 83 13.94 -10.20 7.34
CA ARG A 83 13.63 -10.04 8.76
C ARG A 83 12.88 -11.24 9.37
N GLY A 84 12.81 -12.35 8.63
CA GLY A 84 12.24 -13.60 9.12
C GLY A 84 10.73 -13.79 8.86
N TYR A 85 10.08 -12.88 8.12
CA TYR A 85 8.66 -13.03 7.76
C TYR A 85 8.49 -14.00 6.58
N ASN A 86 7.40 -14.76 6.58
CA ASN A 86 6.93 -15.47 5.39
C ASN A 86 6.12 -14.50 4.52
N ALA A 87 6.83 -13.70 3.71
CA ALA A 87 6.22 -12.61 2.97
C ALA A 87 5.99 -12.95 1.50
N SER A 88 4.83 -12.58 1.00
CA SER A 88 4.46 -12.62 -0.41
C SER A 88 4.17 -11.23 -0.95
N ALA A 89 4.42 -11.05 -2.25
CA ALA A 89 4.10 -9.83 -2.98
C ALA A 89 2.73 -9.95 -3.64
N ARG A 90 1.96 -8.87 -3.62
CA ARG A 90 0.68 -8.77 -4.31
C ARG A 90 0.52 -7.37 -4.90
N ILE A 91 -0.05 -7.29 -6.10
CA ILE A 91 -0.51 -6.04 -6.68
C ILE A 91 -2.02 -6.08 -6.83
N ALA A 92 -2.66 -4.93 -6.76
CA ALA A 92 -4.08 -4.79 -7.05
C ALA A 92 -4.35 -3.48 -7.80
N GLN A 93 -5.30 -3.53 -8.71
CA GLN A 93 -5.80 -2.33 -9.39
C GLN A 93 -6.75 -1.60 -8.45
N ALA A 94 -6.59 -0.28 -8.32
CA ALA A 94 -7.54 0.54 -7.59
C ALA A 94 -8.90 0.54 -8.30
N ASN A 95 -9.95 0.22 -7.54
CA ASN A 95 -11.32 0.34 -8.00
C ASN A 95 -11.81 1.80 -7.86
N GLU A 96 -12.51 2.14 -6.79
CA GLU A 96 -12.92 3.52 -6.52
C GLU A 96 -11.81 4.32 -5.82
N SER A 97 -11.14 3.69 -4.85
CA SER A 97 -10.00 4.26 -4.13
C SER A 97 -8.99 3.20 -3.73
N ALA A 98 -7.75 3.63 -3.48
CA ALA A 98 -6.72 2.73 -2.96
C ALA A 98 -7.10 2.15 -1.59
N ALA A 99 -7.70 2.95 -0.72
CA ALA A 99 -8.11 2.51 0.61
C ALA A 99 -9.20 1.42 0.55
N GLU A 100 -10.16 1.55 -0.35
CA GLU A 100 -11.21 0.56 -0.55
C GLU A 100 -10.63 -0.76 -1.06
N THR A 101 -9.77 -0.69 -2.08
CA THR A 101 -9.06 -1.86 -2.61
C THR A 101 -8.22 -2.56 -1.53
N ILE A 102 -7.52 -1.80 -0.69
CA ILE A 102 -6.78 -2.37 0.46
C ILE A 102 -7.73 -3.07 1.44
N GLY A 103 -8.87 -2.46 1.75
CA GLY A 103 -9.89 -3.06 2.62
C GLY A 103 -10.47 -4.37 2.07
N GLU A 104 -10.70 -4.43 0.76
CA GLU A 104 -11.17 -5.63 0.06
C GLU A 104 -10.13 -6.75 0.13
N VAL A 105 -8.87 -6.44 -0.19
CA VAL A 105 -7.76 -7.41 -0.09
C VAL A 105 -7.60 -7.89 1.34
N ALA A 106 -7.68 -7.00 2.33
CA ALA A 106 -7.57 -7.37 3.74
C ALA A 106 -8.67 -8.35 4.18
N ARG A 107 -9.89 -8.17 3.68
CA ARG A 107 -11.00 -9.12 3.92
C ARG A 107 -10.78 -10.45 3.22
N GLU A 108 -10.36 -10.42 1.95
CA GLU A 108 -10.12 -11.60 1.13
C GLU A 108 -9.08 -12.55 1.76
N ILE A 109 -7.96 -12.00 2.23
CA ILE A 109 -6.89 -12.79 2.87
C ILE A 109 -7.10 -13.02 4.37
N ASP A 110 -8.20 -12.54 4.92
CA ASP A 110 -8.48 -12.54 6.36
C ASP A 110 -7.34 -11.93 7.20
N ALA A 111 -6.82 -10.78 6.76
CA ALA A 111 -5.72 -10.11 7.45
C ALA A 111 -6.07 -9.80 8.91
N CYS A 112 -5.15 -10.05 9.83
CA CYS A 112 -5.30 -9.69 11.24
C CYS A 112 -4.97 -8.22 11.53
N LEU A 113 -4.15 -7.60 10.67
CA LEU A 113 -3.66 -6.24 10.79
C LEU A 113 -3.37 -5.66 9.42
N ILE A 114 -3.71 -4.38 9.22
CA ILE A 114 -3.26 -3.58 8.08
C ILE A 114 -2.18 -2.63 8.59
N VAL A 115 -1.04 -2.57 7.91
CA VAL A 115 0.06 -1.67 8.21
C VAL A 115 0.23 -0.68 7.07
N CYS A 116 0.22 0.61 7.37
CA CYS A 116 0.47 1.65 6.38
C CYS A 116 1.29 2.81 6.95
N GLY A 117 1.93 3.57 6.08
CA GLY A 117 2.57 4.82 6.46
C GLY A 117 1.54 5.92 6.69
N GLN A 118 1.89 6.87 7.54
CA GLN A 118 1.07 8.06 7.79
C GLN A 118 0.82 8.85 6.50
N ARG A 119 1.80 8.87 5.59
CA ARG A 119 1.76 9.55 4.29
C ARG A 119 2.34 8.67 3.20
N GLY A 120 1.83 8.83 1.98
CA GLY A 120 2.34 8.19 0.77
C GLY A 120 3.02 9.19 -0.18
N ARG A 121 3.16 8.80 -1.45
CA ARG A 121 3.85 9.58 -2.50
C ARG A 121 3.24 10.96 -2.79
N GLY A 122 1.92 11.14 -2.63
CA GLY A 122 1.20 12.37 -2.96
C GLY A 122 0.87 13.25 -1.76
N ALA A 123 1.56 13.09 -0.64
CA ALA A 123 1.21 13.78 0.60
C ALA A 123 1.56 15.28 0.55
N PHE A 124 0.56 16.13 0.76
CA PHE A 124 0.78 17.56 1.03
C PHE A 124 1.38 17.73 2.42
N LEU A 125 2.34 18.65 2.54
CA LEU A 125 3.07 18.93 3.80
C LEU A 125 2.17 19.34 4.96
N SER A 126 0.96 19.86 4.66
CA SER A 126 0.00 20.36 5.67
C SER A 126 -0.95 19.29 6.22
N ALA A 127 -1.04 18.11 5.63
CA ALA A 127 -1.96 17.07 6.08
C ALA A 127 -1.32 16.21 7.19
N VAL A 128 -2.04 16.02 8.28
CA VAL A 128 -1.60 15.14 9.39
C VAL A 128 -1.60 13.68 8.95
N LEU A 129 -2.61 13.26 8.22
CA LEU A 129 -2.74 11.93 7.61
C LEU A 129 -2.87 12.05 6.09
N GLY A 130 -2.31 11.09 5.35
CA GLY A 130 -2.57 10.93 3.93
C GLY A 130 -4.00 10.42 3.67
N SER A 131 -4.48 10.54 2.43
CA SER A 131 -5.84 10.12 2.05
C SER A 131 -6.09 8.64 2.33
N VAL A 132 -5.14 7.77 2.04
CA VAL A 132 -5.26 6.32 2.25
C VAL A 132 -5.33 5.98 3.74
N SER A 133 -4.37 6.46 4.54
CA SER A 133 -4.34 6.19 5.99
C SER A 133 -5.57 6.75 6.71
N HIS A 134 -6.06 7.92 6.31
CA HIS A 134 -7.29 8.51 6.83
C HIS A 134 -8.52 7.64 6.51
N GLN A 135 -8.70 7.25 5.25
CA GLN A 135 -9.84 6.43 4.84
C GLN A 135 -9.79 5.03 5.45
N LEU A 136 -8.62 4.40 5.56
CA LEU A 136 -8.47 3.11 6.23
C LEU A 136 -8.88 3.20 7.70
N SER A 137 -8.43 4.22 8.41
CA SER A 137 -8.79 4.39 9.84
C SER A 137 -10.29 4.60 10.07
N ALA A 138 -11.01 5.16 9.09
CA ALA A 138 -12.44 5.47 9.20
C ALA A 138 -13.36 4.33 8.72
N HIS A 139 -12.93 3.51 7.76
CA HIS A 139 -13.84 2.63 7.02
C HIS A 139 -13.47 1.14 7.03
N THR A 140 -12.30 0.75 7.53
CA THR A 140 -11.95 -0.66 7.62
C THR A 140 -12.44 -1.30 8.92
N GLU A 141 -12.84 -2.57 8.83
CA GLU A 141 -13.18 -3.40 10.00
C GLU A 141 -11.96 -4.09 10.61
N ARG A 142 -10.78 -3.92 10.02
CA ARG A 142 -9.53 -4.52 10.49
C ARG A 142 -8.73 -3.53 11.31
N PRO A 143 -7.98 -3.97 12.32
CA PRO A 143 -7.01 -3.13 12.99
C PRO A 143 -6.04 -2.49 11.99
N VAL A 144 -5.71 -1.22 12.18
CA VAL A 144 -4.78 -0.48 11.33
C VAL A 144 -3.65 0.08 12.17
N LEU A 145 -2.43 -0.24 11.80
CA LEU A 145 -1.21 0.40 12.30
C LEU A 145 -0.78 1.48 11.31
N ILE A 146 -0.83 2.73 11.75
CA ILE A 146 -0.35 3.87 10.97
C ILE A 146 0.98 4.32 11.55
N ALA A 147 2.05 4.12 10.81
CA ALA A 147 3.39 4.49 11.25
C ALA A 147 3.76 5.91 10.80
N PRO A 148 4.34 6.74 11.68
CA PRO A 148 4.85 8.05 11.30
C PRO A 148 6.02 7.93 10.33
N GLN A 149 6.21 8.92 9.46
CA GLN A 149 7.30 8.95 8.49
C GLN A 149 8.69 8.99 9.19
N HIS A 150 8.74 9.63 10.33
CA HIS A 150 9.92 9.71 11.18
C HIS A 150 9.54 9.19 12.57
N PRO A 151 9.62 7.87 12.82
CA PRO A 151 9.36 7.34 14.13
C PRO A 151 10.33 7.93 15.17
N ALA A 152 9.84 8.17 16.36
CA ALA A 152 10.68 8.60 17.48
C ALA A 152 11.78 7.54 17.75
N ARG A 153 12.98 7.99 17.98
CA ARG A 153 14.12 7.14 18.34
C ARG A 153 14.03 6.69 19.80
#